data_cb156446fa4c883cc3bc9d1b4e6e9118
#
_entry.id   cb156446fa4c883cc3bc9d1b4e6e9118
#
_cell.length_a   1.000
_cell.length_b   1.000
_cell.length_c   1.000
_cell.angle_alpha   90.00
_cell.angle_beta   90.00
_cell.angle_gamma   90.00
#
_symmetry.space_group_name_H-M   'P 1'
#
loop_
_entity.id
_entity.type
_entity.pdbx_description
1 polymer ?
#
loop_
_entity_poly.entity_id
_entity_poly.type
_entity_poly.pdbx_seq_one_letter_code
_entity_poly.pdbx_strand_id
1 'polypeptide(L)'
;MRLMIAAAFASIALAQSELPYHVVPDWAKLPAGWNFGECSGVAVDHNDNVWVFNRGPHTLIEFDRNGKFLKALSEIPVKSSHGIRVGPDGNLWIIDVAGHKMLKLSPEGRVLMVIGGVGDAPADNDSPDGFNRPTNIAFAPDRSFFISDGYVNSRVMKYSKNGDFVTKWGRKGKGDGEFDLVHDVVFDKRGRLYVADRSNERIQIFDQNGKFLGKWTNIGAPWGIDYYAPEDSIYMVDGRNDRMVRLNMEGQITGTLGSHGRAPGKFFYPHSIAVDSTGAIYVAEIRNWRVQKFVK
;
A
#
# COMPACT_ATOMS: atom_id res chain seq x y z
N MET A 1 -15.56 58.91 10.19
CA MET A 1 -16.23 57.76 9.55
C MET A 1 -15.20 57.04 8.71
N ARG A 2 -14.57 55.94 9.22
CA ARG A 2 -13.55 55.18 8.51
C ARG A 2 -14.25 54.00 7.80
N LEU A 3 -14.16 53.99 6.47
CA LEU A 3 -14.65 52.87 5.66
C LEU A 3 -13.69 51.70 5.83
N MET A 4 -14.14 50.55 6.39
CA MET A 4 -13.44 49.28 6.34
C MET A 4 -13.80 48.62 5.01
N ILE A 5 -12.80 48.45 4.14
CA ILE A 5 -12.91 47.67 2.92
C ILE A 5 -12.57 46.22 3.34
N ALA A 6 -13.57 45.35 3.39
CA ALA A 6 -13.38 43.92 3.55
C ALA A 6 -12.95 43.33 2.22
N ALA A 7 -11.70 42.88 2.12
CA ALA A 7 -11.22 42.11 0.99
C ALA A 7 -11.73 40.65 1.11
N ALA A 8 -12.69 40.30 0.27
CA ALA A 8 -13.12 38.90 0.13
C ALA A 8 -12.07 38.15 -0.68
N PHE A 9 -11.31 37.26 -0.02
CA PHE A 9 -10.48 36.26 -0.70
C PHE A 9 -11.40 35.18 -1.25
N ALA A 10 -11.71 35.22 -2.54
CA ALA A 10 -12.30 34.08 -3.23
C ALA A 10 -11.24 33.00 -3.35
N SER A 11 -11.37 31.92 -2.60
CA SER A 11 -10.60 30.70 -2.80
C SER A 11 -11.03 30.07 -4.13
N ILE A 12 -10.22 30.24 -5.16
CA ILE A 12 -10.37 29.51 -6.41
C ILE A 12 -10.00 28.04 -6.07
N ALA A 13 -11.01 27.19 -5.95
CA ALA A 13 -10.79 25.74 -5.96
C ALA A 13 -10.27 25.38 -7.35
N LEU A 14 -8.96 25.15 -7.47
CA LEU A 14 -8.38 24.56 -8.67
C LEU A 14 -9.07 23.21 -8.89
N ALA A 15 -9.76 23.06 -10.02
CA ALA A 15 -10.32 21.78 -10.42
C ALA A 15 -9.16 20.78 -10.48
N GLN A 16 -9.26 19.69 -9.72
CA GLN A 16 -8.25 18.62 -9.73
C GLN A 16 -8.18 18.07 -11.16
N SER A 17 -6.99 18.10 -11.77
CA SER A 17 -6.81 17.58 -13.12
C SER A 17 -7.02 16.07 -13.14
N GLU A 18 -7.63 15.55 -14.20
CA GLU A 18 -7.66 14.11 -14.44
C GLU A 18 -6.23 13.62 -14.75
N LEU A 19 -5.85 12.48 -14.17
CA LEU A 19 -4.55 11.88 -14.47
C LEU A 19 -4.53 11.39 -15.92
N PRO A 20 -3.43 11.60 -16.67
CA PRO A 20 -3.33 11.23 -18.09
C PRO A 20 -3.07 9.73 -18.26
N TYR A 21 -3.93 8.90 -17.68
CA TYR A 21 -3.83 7.45 -17.73
C TYR A 21 -5.10 6.85 -18.32
N HIS A 22 -4.92 5.78 -19.10
CA HIS A 22 -6.02 4.96 -19.57
C HIS A 22 -5.85 3.52 -19.11
N VAL A 23 -6.96 2.83 -18.88
CA VAL A 23 -6.97 1.43 -18.47
C VAL A 23 -6.59 0.53 -19.64
N VAL A 24 -5.77 -0.49 -19.38
CA VAL A 24 -5.52 -1.59 -20.33
C VAL A 24 -6.59 -2.66 -20.11
N PRO A 25 -7.54 -2.83 -21.04
CA PRO A 25 -8.61 -3.80 -20.87
C PRO A 25 -8.06 -5.22 -20.73
N ASP A 26 -8.68 -6.00 -19.84
CA ASP A 26 -8.37 -7.42 -19.64
C ASP A 26 -6.86 -7.72 -19.56
N TRP A 27 -6.13 -6.86 -18.84
CA TRP A 27 -4.67 -6.97 -18.74
C TRP A 27 -4.25 -8.33 -18.19
N ALA A 28 -4.78 -8.80 -17.06
CA ALA A 28 -4.40 -10.06 -16.43
C ALA A 28 -4.99 -11.25 -17.18
N LYS A 29 -4.17 -11.99 -17.92
CA LYS A 29 -4.57 -13.19 -18.66
C LYS A 29 -4.43 -14.43 -17.79
N LEU A 30 -5.46 -14.73 -17.00
CA LEU A 30 -5.51 -15.93 -16.17
C LEU A 30 -5.65 -17.20 -17.03
N PRO A 31 -5.12 -18.36 -16.59
CA PRO A 31 -5.39 -19.64 -17.20
C PRO A 31 -6.90 -19.93 -17.27
N ALA A 32 -7.31 -20.73 -18.25
CA ALA A 32 -8.72 -21.08 -18.45
C ALA A 32 -9.31 -21.71 -17.17
N GLY A 33 -10.49 -21.23 -16.78
CA GLY A 33 -11.19 -21.69 -15.58
C GLY A 33 -10.71 -21.09 -14.25
N TRP A 34 -9.69 -20.21 -14.28
CA TRP A 34 -9.21 -19.52 -13.08
C TRP A 34 -9.92 -18.19 -12.87
N ASN A 35 -10.06 -17.84 -11.59
CA ASN A 35 -10.54 -16.53 -11.18
C ASN A 35 -9.64 -16.00 -10.05
N PHE A 36 -9.55 -14.69 -9.95
CA PHE A 36 -9.11 -14.07 -8.70
C PHE A 36 -10.21 -14.24 -7.62
N GLY A 37 -9.78 -14.22 -6.36
CA GLY A 37 -10.65 -13.81 -5.26
C GLY A 37 -10.50 -12.30 -5.01
N GLU A 38 -10.81 -11.85 -3.80
CA GLU A 38 -10.55 -10.47 -3.36
C GLU A 38 -9.06 -10.16 -3.50
N CYS A 39 -8.69 -9.25 -4.42
CA CYS A 39 -7.31 -8.85 -4.62
C CYS A 39 -6.92 -7.83 -3.55
N SER A 40 -6.12 -8.26 -2.58
CA SER A 40 -5.72 -7.42 -1.44
C SER A 40 -4.39 -6.72 -1.66
N GLY A 41 -3.50 -7.25 -2.48
CA GLY A 41 -2.18 -6.71 -2.71
C GLY A 41 -1.72 -6.84 -4.15
N VAL A 42 -0.92 -5.89 -4.58
CA VAL A 42 -0.18 -5.93 -5.84
C VAL A 42 1.22 -5.37 -5.61
N ALA A 43 2.23 -5.99 -6.21
CA ALA A 43 3.61 -5.52 -6.19
C ALA A 43 4.28 -5.75 -7.54
N VAL A 44 5.28 -4.93 -7.87
CA VAL A 44 6.08 -5.06 -9.08
C VAL A 44 7.50 -5.45 -8.68
N ASP A 45 8.09 -6.41 -9.40
CA ASP A 45 9.47 -6.82 -9.18
C ASP A 45 10.47 -6.02 -10.04
N HIS A 46 11.76 -6.30 -9.90
CA HIS A 46 12.83 -5.61 -10.62
C HIS A 46 12.85 -5.86 -12.15
N ASN A 47 12.07 -6.84 -12.62
CA ASN A 47 11.90 -7.15 -14.03
C ASN A 47 10.57 -6.60 -14.59
N ASP A 48 9.86 -5.79 -13.81
CA ASP A 48 8.51 -5.32 -14.07
C ASP A 48 7.46 -6.46 -14.15
N ASN A 49 7.74 -7.64 -13.57
CA ASN A 49 6.69 -8.62 -13.37
C ASN A 49 5.79 -8.19 -12.20
N VAL A 50 4.52 -8.55 -12.31
CA VAL A 50 3.49 -8.11 -11.39
C VAL A 50 2.99 -9.29 -10.56
N TRP A 51 3.14 -9.18 -9.26
CA TRP A 51 2.64 -10.13 -8.29
C TRP A 51 1.30 -9.68 -7.74
N VAL A 52 0.29 -10.54 -7.85
CA VAL A 52 -1.05 -10.32 -7.32
C VAL A 52 -1.29 -11.23 -6.14
N PHE A 53 -1.55 -10.64 -4.99
CA PHE A 53 -1.86 -11.34 -3.75
C PHE A 53 -3.36 -11.25 -3.49
N ASN A 54 -4.05 -12.39 -3.52
CA ASN A 54 -5.50 -12.43 -3.48
C ASN A 54 -6.01 -13.55 -2.55
N ARG A 55 -7.30 -13.54 -2.24
CA ARG A 55 -7.97 -14.49 -1.35
C ARG A 55 -8.66 -15.63 -2.10
N GLY A 56 -8.29 -15.85 -3.35
CA GLY A 56 -8.77 -16.96 -4.17
C GLY A 56 -7.92 -18.23 -4.00
N PRO A 57 -8.27 -19.31 -4.71
CA PRO A 57 -7.55 -20.61 -4.65
C PRO A 57 -6.07 -20.51 -5.01
N HIS A 58 -5.72 -19.61 -5.92
CA HIS A 58 -4.36 -19.32 -6.33
C HIS A 58 -3.92 -18.03 -5.65
N THR A 59 -3.47 -18.14 -4.41
CA THR A 59 -3.28 -17.02 -3.50
C THR A 59 -2.29 -15.97 -4.00
N LEU A 60 -1.20 -16.37 -4.66
CA LEU A 60 -0.16 -15.48 -5.16
C LEU A 60 0.16 -15.83 -6.61
N ILE A 61 -0.08 -14.87 -7.51
CA ILE A 61 0.05 -15.09 -8.96
C ILE A 61 1.02 -14.07 -9.54
N GLU A 62 1.94 -14.53 -10.40
CA GLU A 62 2.87 -13.70 -11.15
C GLU A 62 2.45 -13.56 -12.61
N PHE A 63 2.48 -12.34 -13.11
CA PHE A 63 2.30 -11.99 -14.51
C PHE A 63 3.50 -11.22 -15.03
N ASP A 64 3.79 -11.31 -16.33
CA ASP A 64 4.68 -10.35 -16.94
C ASP A 64 3.99 -8.96 -17.02
N ARG A 65 4.76 -7.93 -17.37
CA ARG A 65 4.24 -6.56 -17.54
C ARG A 65 3.09 -6.44 -18.56
N ASN A 66 2.96 -7.38 -19.50
CA ASN A 66 1.92 -7.41 -20.53
C ASN A 66 0.68 -8.20 -20.08
N GLY A 67 0.71 -8.77 -18.88
CA GLY A 67 -0.40 -9.53 -18.28
C GLY A 67 -0.40 -11.01 -18.65
N LYS A 68 0.66 -11.52 -19.28
CA LYS A 68 0.80 -12.96 -19.52
C LYS A 68 1.07 -13.65 -18.17
N PHE A 69 0.29 -14.68 -17.86
CA PHE A 69 0.51 -15.54 -16.71
C PHE A 69 1.90 -16.20 -16.77
N LEU A 70 2.65 -16.13 -15.68
CA LEU A 70 3.96 -16.77 -15.54
C LEU A 70 3.87 -17.98 -14.61
N LYS A 71 3.38 -17.79 -13.38
CA LYS A 71 3.21 -18.87 -12.39
C LYS A 71 2.26 -18.48 -11.27
N ALA A 72 1.93 -19.45 -10.43
CA ALA A 72 1.19 -19.22 -9.19
C ALA A 72 1.81 -20.03 -8.04
N LEU A 73 1.76 -19.44 -6.84
CA LEU A 73 2.12 -20.07 -5.58
C LEU A 73 0.83 -20.24 -4.77
N SER A 74 0.27 -21.45 -4.77
CA SER A 74 -1.01 -21.74 -4.13
C SER A 74 -0.85 -22.31 -2.72
N GLU A 75 0.22 -23.01 -2.46
CA GLU A 75 0.47 -23.71 -1.19
C GLU A 75 1.36 -22.92 -0.24
N ILE A 76 1.08 -21.61 -0.11
CA ILE A 76 1.76 -20.78 0.87
C ILE A 76 0.99 -20.78 2.20
N PRO A 77 1.69 -20.76 3.37
CA PRO A 77 1.06 -20.89 4.69
C PRO A 77 0.42 -19.58 5.16
N VAL A 78 -0.61 -19.11 4.45
CA VAL A 78 -1.31 -17.85 4.69
C VAL A 78 -2.79 -18.10 4.92
N LYS A 79 -3.35 -17.52 5.99
CA LYS A 79 -4.79 -17.57 6.29
C LYS A 79 -5.60 -16.54 5.52
N SER A 80 -5.07 -15.32 5.41
CA SER A 80 -5.72 -14.24 4.66
C SER A 80 -4.71 -13.23 4.14
N SER A 81 -4.65 -13.09 2.82
CA SER A 81 -3.76 -12.14 2.15
C SER A 81 -4.09 -10.69 2.50
N HIS A 82 -3.04 -9.85 2.63
CA HIS A 82 -3.20 -8.41 2.75
C HIS A 82 -2.13 -7.66 1.95
N GLY A 83 -1.04 -7.20 2.57
CA GLY A 83 0.04 -6.50 1.90
C GLY A 83 1.04 -7.42 1.22
N ILE A 84 1.66 -6.92 0.16
CA ILE A 84 2.78 -7.55 -0.53
C ILE A 84 3.76 -6.47 -0.99
N ARG A 85 5.06 -6.75 -0.86
CA ARG A 85 6.15 -5.99 -1.47
C ARG A 85 7.21 -6.94 -2.01
N VAL A 86 7.91 -6.54 -3.05
CA VAL A 86 9.16 -7.16 -3.46
C VAL A 86 10.31 -6.44 -2.76
N GLY A 87 11.09 -7.19 -2.01
CA GLY A 87 12.22 -6.64 -1.25
C GLY A 87 13.41 -6.28 -2.15
N PRO A 88 14.38 -5.51 -1.60
CA PRO A 88 15.60 -5.14 -2.34
C PRO A 88 16.48 -6.34 -2.75
N ASP A 89 16.19 -7.52 -2.25
CA ASP A 89 16.83 -8.80 -2.54
C ASP A 89 16.05 -9.67 -3.53
N GLY A 90 14.97 -9.12 -4.12
CA GLY A 90 14.08 -9.82 -5.06
C GLY A 90 13.13 -10.82 -4.41
N ASN A 91 13.15 -10.98 -3.09
CA ASN A 91 12.24 -11.86 -2.38
C ASN A 91 10.86 -11.21 -2.16
N LEU A 92 9.84 -12.05 -2.03
CA LEU A 92 8.47 -11.62 -1.77
C LEU A 92 8.26 -11.47 -0.26
N TRP A 93 7.74 -10.32 0.15
CA TRP A 93 7.39 -10.06 1.54
C TRP A 93 5.89 -9.86 1.61
N ILE A 94 5.21 -10.73 2.34
CA ILE A 94 3.76 -10.79 2.37
C ILE A 94 3.23 -10.70 3.80
N ILE A 95 2.05 -10.13 3.93
CA ILE A 95 1.33 -10.02 5.20
C ILE A 95 0.16 -10.99 5.21
N ASP A 96 0.17 -11.89 6.20
CA ASP A 96 -0.99 -12.68 6.59
C ASP A 96 -1.75 -11.96 7.70
N VAL A 97 -2.78 -11.23 7.32
CA VAL A 97 -3.54 -10.40 8.25
C VAL A 97 -4.30 -11.22 9.29
N ALA A 98 -4.79 -12.41 8.94
CA ALA A 98 -5.51 -13.28 9.86
C ALA A 98 -4.59 -14.21 10.66
N GLY A 99 -3.40 -14.48 10.15
CA GLY A 99 -2.35 -15.21 10.86
C GLY A 99 -1.44 -14.33 11.72
N HIS A 100 -1.69 -13.02 11.76
CA HIS A 100 -0.95 -12.04 12.57
C HIS A 100 0.56 -12.08 12.33
N LYS A 101 0.99 -12.27 11.07
CA LYS A 101 2.40 -12.49 10.73
C LYS A 101 2.81 -11.88 9.40
N MET A 102 4.11 -11.69 9.27
CA MET A 102 4.80 -11.40 8.04
C MET A 102 5.59 -12.63 7.61
N LEU A 103 5.58 -12.94 6.32
CA LEU A 103 6.42 -13.97 5.73
C LEU A 103 7.31 -13.37 4.64
N LYS A 104 8.58 -13.75 4.62
CA LYS A 104 9.49 -13.57 3.50
C LYS A 104 9.58 -14.86 2.74
N LEU A 105 9.32 -14.83 1.43
CA LEU A 105 9.36 -15.98 0.54
C LEU A 105 10.39 -15.76 -0.56
N SER A 106 11.03 -16.84 -1.02
CA SER A 106 11.71 -16.77 -2.31
C SER A 106 10.67 -16.63 -3.45
N PRO A 107 11.08 -16.20 -4.66
CA PRO A 107 10.18 -16.17 -5.80
C PRO A 107 9.57 -17.53 -6.18
N GLU A 108 10.15 -18.64 -5.72
CA GLU A 108 9.63 -20.01 -5.90
C GLU A 108 8.69 -20.44 -4.76
N GLY A 109 8.45 -19.58 -3.76
CA GLY A 109 7.51 -19.84 -2.66
C GLY A 109 8.12 -20.49 -1.42
N ARG A 110 9.45 -20.65 -1.34
CA ARG A 110 10.09 -21.17 -0.12
C ARG A 110 10.05 -20.09 0.98
N VAL A 111 9.56 -20.45 2.17
CA VAL A 111 9.59 -19.57 3.34
C VAL A 111 11.03 -19.37 3.81
N LEU A 112 11.48 -18.13 3.84
CA LEU A 112 12.84 -17.72 4.25
C LEU A 112 12.85 -17.09 5.65
N MET A 113 11.75 -16.43 6.04
CA MET A 113 11.61 -15.78 7.34
C MET A 113 10.13 -15.69 7.71
N VAL A 114 9.84 -15.81 9.00
CA VAL A 114 8.51 -15.53 9.59
C VAL A 114 8.72 -14.64 10.80
N ILE A 115 7.94 -13.56 10.91
CA ILE A 115 7.91 -12.69 12.10
C ILE A 115 6.46 -12.59 12.59
N GLY A 116 6.28 -12.70 13.89
CA GLY A 116 4.96 -12.68 14.53
C GLY A 116 4.19 -13.98 14.41
N GLY A 117 2.99 -14.00 14.92
CA GLY A 117 2.03 -15.08 14.75
C GLY A 117 2.42 -16.44 15.33
N VAL A 118 3.12 -16.49 16.43
CA VAL A 118 3.38 -17.77 17.11
C VAL A 118 2.05 -18.43 17.49
N GLY A 119 1.73 -19.57 16.85
CA GLY A 119 0.43 -20.20 16.98
C GLY A 119 -0.73 -19.32 16.46
N ASP A 120 -0.44 -18.36 15.58
CA ASP A 120 -1.39 -17.34 15.09
C ASP A 120 -2.05 -16.51 16.22
N ALA A 121 -1.39 -16.36 17.34
CA ALA A 121 -1.85 -15.53 18.45
C ALA A 121 -1.60 -14.05 18.15
N PRO A 122 -2.60 -13.17 18.41
CA PRO A 122 -2.39 -11.72 18.28
C PRO A 122 -1.53 -11.19 19.43
N ALA A 123 -0.69 -10.20 19.12
CA ALA A 123 0.07 -9.42 20.10
C ALA A 123 -0.60 -8.06 20.31
N ASP A 124 -0.50 -7.51 21.52
CA ASP A 124 -1.02 -6.16 21.81
C ASP A 124 -0.11 -5.06 21.25
N ASN A 125 -0.58 -3.80 21.38
CA ASN A 125 0.14 -2.64 20.87
C ASN A 125 1.50 -2.41 21.57
N ASP A 126 1.71 -2.93 22.76
CA ASP A 126 2.92 -2.72 23.55
C ASP A 126 3.94 -3.86 23.41
N SER A 127 3.53 -5.02 22.95
CA SER A 127 4.40 -6.16 22.70
C SER A 127 5.54 -5.82 21.72
N PRO A 128 6.79 -6.17 22.00
CA PRO A 128 7.89 -6.08 21.04
C PRO A 128 7.82 -7.19 19.98
N ASP A 129 7.13 -8.28 20.28
CA ASP A 129 7.02 -9.45 19.42
C ASP A 129 5.60 -9.64 18.90
N GLY A 130 5.47 -9.93 17.62
CA GLY A 130 4.20 -10.24 16.97
C GLY A 130 3.35 -9.02 16.61
N PHE A 131 2.21 -9.28 16.01
CA PHE A 131 1.30 -8.30 15.45
C PHE A 131 -0.16 -8.59 15.84
N ASN A 132 -1.03 -7.63 15.60
CA ASN A 132 -2.47 -7.85 15.63
C ASN A 132 -3.12 -7.33 14.35
N ARG A 133 -3.19 -8.20 13.34
CA ARG A 133 -3.70 -7.91 11.99
C ARG A 133 -2.86 -6.83 11.28
N PRO A 134 -1.57 -7.12 11.02
CA PRO A 134 -0.67 -6.23 10.28
C PRO A 134 -1.17 -6.01 8.86
N THR A 135 -0.67 -4.97 8.20
CA THR A 135 -1.22 -4.50 6.92
C THR A 135 -0.21 -4.49 5.77
N ASN A 136 0.96 -3.87 5.91
CA ASN A 136 1.94 -3.81 4.83
C ASN A 136 3.38 -3.62 5.34
N ILE A 137 4.36 -3.52 4.41
CA ILE A 137 5.79 -3.48 4.68
C ILE A 137 6.44 -2.38 3.82
N ALA A 138 7.48 -1.73 4.35
CA ALA A 138 8.38 -0.87 3.59
C ALA A 138 9.84 -1.13 3.95
N PHE A 139 10.76 -0.85 3.01
CA PHE A 139 12.19 -1.06 3.18
C PHE A 139 12.93 0.28 3.19
N ALA A 140 13.79 0.47 4.18
CA ALA A 140 14.69 1.61 4.23
C ALA A 140 15.97 1.34 3.38
N PRO A 141 16.74 2.40 3.05
CA PRO A 141 17.97 2.25 2.28
C PRO A 141 19.04 1.34 2.92
N ASP A 142 19.06 1.21 4.24
CA ASP A 142 19.93 0.31 4.99
C ASP A 142 19.44 -1.14 5.03
N ARG A 143 18.33 -1.43 4.31
CA ARG A 143 17.62 -2.70 4.27
C ARG A 143 16.90 -3.09 5.57
N SER A 144 16.86 -2.22 6.59
CA SER A 144 15.88 -2.38 7.67
C SER A 144 14.48 -2.28 7.09
N PHE A 145 13.51 -2.93 7.72
CA PHE A 145 12.14 -2.90 7.22
C PHE A 145 11.14 -2.51 8.31
N PHE A 146 10.02 -2.00 7.84
CA PHE A 146 8.99 -1.42 8.68
C PHE A 146 7.66 -2.07 8.38
N ILE A 147 6.95 -2.49 9.41
CA ILE A 147 5.65 -3.13 9.29
C ILE A 147 4.59 -2.24 9.90
N SER A 148 3.55 -1.96 9.12
CA SER A 148 2.33 -1.32 9.62
C SER A 148 1.45 -2.37 10.31
N ASP A 149 1.20 -2.18 11.61
CA ASP A 149 0.38 -3.07 12.43
C ASP A 149 -0.87 -2.31 12.86
N GLY A 150 -1.92 -2.32 12.01
CA GLY A 150 -2.91 -1.26 12.03
C GLY A 150 -4.37 -1.63 12.13
N TYR A 151 -4.84 -2.88 11.89
CA TYR A 151 -6.28 -3.18 11.98
C TYR A 151 -6.80 -3.22 13.42
N VAL A 152 -5.98 -3.70 14.36
CA VAL A 152 -6.34 -3.73 15.78
C VAL A 152 -5.34 -2.90 16.58
N ASN A 153 -4.05 -3.11 16.36
CA ASN A 153 -3.01 -2.23 16.84
C ASN A 153 -2.99 -0.89 16.07
N SER A 154 -2.24 0.07 16.56
CA SER A 154 -2.12 1.41 15.95
C SER A 154 -0.67 1.84 15.97
N ARG A 155 0.22 1.07 15.31
CA ARG A 155 1.66 1.25 15.40
C ARG A 155 2.39 0.93 14.12
N VAL A 156 3.62 1.41 14.01
CA VAL A 156 4.64 0.99 13.05
C VAL A 156 5.76 0.31 13.83
N MET A 157 6.25 -0.83 13.32
CA MET A 157 7.34 -1.59 13.93
C MET A 157 8.52 -1.64 12.99
N LYS A 158 9.73 -1.35 13.49
CA LYS A 158 10.98 -1.42 12.76
C LYS A 158 11.74 -2.68 13.13
N TYR A 159 12.27 -3.34 12.11
CA TYR A 159 13.15 -4.51 12.24
C TYR A 159 14.47 -4.27 11.52
N SER A 160 15.54 -4.92 12.02
CA SER A 160 16.81 -5.01 11.31
C SER A 160 16.64 -5.80 10.00
N LYS A 161 17.59 -5.70 9.08
CA LYS A 161 17.62 -6.52 7.85
C LYS A 161 17.59 -8.05 8.12
N ASN A 162 17.94 -8.46 9.31
CA ASN A 162 17.99 -9.86 9.73
C ASN A 162 16.69 -10.33 10.42
N GLY A 163 15.73 -9.41 10.67
CA GLY A 163 14.47 -9.71 11.33
C GLY A 163 14.46 -9.45 12.85
N ASP A 164 15.52 -8.84 13.40
CA ASP A 164 15.52 -8.50 14.83
C ASP A 164 14.70 -7.25 15.07
N PHE A 165 13.87 -7.25 16.10
CA PHE A 165 13.13 -6.07 16.51
C PHE A 165 14.06 -4.92 16.92
N VAL A 166 13.79 -3.72 16.42
CA VAL A 166 14.59 -2.52 16.71
C VAL A 166 13.80 -1.53 17.56
N THR A 167 12.64 -1.12 17.10
CA THR A 167 11.79 -0.15 17.79
C THR A 167 10.36 -0.18 17.24
N LYS A 168 9.44 0.47 17.94
CA LYS A 168 8.07 0.71 17.51
C LYS A 168 7.61 2.09 17.94
N TRP A 169 6.61 2.63 17.29
CA TRP A 169 5.92 3.85 17.70
C TRP A 169 4.47 3.85 17.25
N GLY A 170 3.69 4.70 17.88
CA GLY A 170 2.28 4.86 17.60
C GLY A 170 1.37 4.23 18.65
N ARG A 171 0.20 4.84 18.77
CA ARG A 171 -0.93 4.42 19.59
C ARG A 171 -2.23 4.91 18.95
N LYS A 172 -3.35 4.39 19.40
CA LYS A 172 -4.67 4.82 18.94
C LYS A 172 -4.90 6.31 19.24
N GLY A 173 -5.28 7.07 18.21
CA GLY A 173 -5.63 8.48 18.38
C GLY A 173 -5.58 9.29 17.09
N LYS A 174 -5.67 10.63 17.23
CA LYS A 174 -5.68 11.62 16.13
C LYS A 174 -4.55 12.64 16.20
N GLY A 175 -3.76 12.63 17.27
CA GLY A 175 -2.58 13.49 17.44
C GLY A 175 -1.45 13.12 16.47
N ASP A 176 -0.38 13.90 16.47
CA ASP A 176 0.82 13.62 15.70
C ASP A 176 1.54 12.39 16.30
N GLY A 177 1.86 11.41 15.46
CA GLY A 177 2.39 10.11 15.91
C GLY A 177 1.35 9.14 16.49
N GLU A 178 0.07 9.53 16.56
CA GLU A 178 -1.04 8.64 16.88
C GLU A 178 -1.73 8.19 15.58
N PHE A 179 -2.39 7.03 15.57
CA PHE A 179 -2.99 6.45 14.37
C PHE A 179 -4.41 5.92 14.63
N ASP A 180 -5.21 5.93 13.57
CA ASP A 180 -6.45 5.16 13.49
C ASP A 180 -6.44 4.33 12.20
N LEU A 181 -5.97 3.09 12.34
CA LEU A 181 -5.78 2.12 11.29
C LEU A 181 -4.61 2.48 10.34
N VAL A 182 -3.38 2.13 10.75
CA VAL A 182 -2.20 2.19 9.89
C VAL A 182 -2.34 1.16 8.78
N HIS A 183 -2.58 1.58 7.53
CA HIS A 183 -2.95 0.65 6.46
C HIS A 183 -1.82 0.34 5.47
N ASP A 184 -0.95 1.29 5.21
CA ASP A 184 0.20 1.10 4.32
C ASP A 184 1.37 1.98 4.74
N VAL A 185 2.56 1.64 4.27
CA VAL A 185 3.80 2.37 4.51
C VAL A 185 4.69 2.34 3.27
N VAL A 186 5.40 3.46 2.98
CA VAL A 186 6.36 3.54 1.88
C VAL A 186 7.48 4.52 2.21
N PHE A 187 8.69 4.27 1.70
CA PHE A 187 9.80 5.21 1.77
C PHE A 187 9.93 6.04 0.50
N ASP A 188 10.32 7.29 0.64
CA ASP A 188 10.82 8.09 -0.48
C ASP A 188 12.35 7.92 -0.66
N LYS A 189 12.89 8.46 -1.75
CA LYS A 189 14.33 8.44 -2.04
C LYS A 189 15.20 9.21 -1.03
N ARG A 190 14.59 10.02 -0.14
CA ARG A 190 15.27 10.77 0.93
C ARG A 190 15.28 9.99 2.25
N GLY A 191 14.70 8.77 2.27
CA GLY A 191 14.62 7.94 3.45
C GLY A 191 13.57 8.40 4.46
N ARG A 192 12.55 9.16 4.04
CA ARG A 192 11.38 9.52 4.86
C ARG A 192 10.31 8.44 4.70
N LEU A 193 9.75 8.01 5.81
CA LEU A 193 8.65 7.04 5.86
C LEU A 193 7.31 7.75 5.83
N TYR A 194 6.49 7.39 4.87
CA TYR A 194 5.10 7.83 4.73
C TYR A 194 4.18 6.74 5.26
N VAL A 195 3.31 7.09 6.18
CA VAL A 195 2.42 6.17 6.89
C VAL A 195 0.98 6.53 6.58
N ALA A 196 0.28 5.62 5.91
CA ALA A 196 -1.13 5.76 5.58
C ALA A 196 -2.00 5.54 6.83
N ASP A 197 -2.44 6.61 7.44
CA ASP A 197 -3.32 6.65 8.61
C ASP A 197 -4.78 6.74 8.13
N ARG A 198 -5.29 5.57 7.69
CA ARG A 198 -6.48 5.42 6.84
C ARG A 198 -7.74 6.03 7.40
N SER A 199 -8.07 5.69 8.65
CA SER A 199 -9.33 6.16 9.26
C SER A 199 -9.26 7.62 9.70
N ASN A 200 -8.07 8.17 9.89
CA ASN A 200 -7.84 9.60 10.10
C ASN A 200 -7.73 10.41 8.77
N GLU A 201 -7.84 9.74 7.61
CA GLU A 201 -7.81 10.36 6.27
C GLU A 201 -6.58 11.25 6.04
N ARG A 202 -5.41 10.74 6.44
CA ARG A 202 -4.14 11.45 6.34
C ARG A 202 -2.97 10.52 6.06
N ILE A 203 -1.88 11.09 5.58
CA ILE A 203 -0.56 10.47 5.59
C ILE A 203 0.28 11.20 6.62
N GLN A 204 0.95 10.48 7.51
CA GLN A 204 1.95 11.04 8.41
C GLN A 204 3.35 10.67 7.95
N ILE A 205 4.32 11.57 8.17
CA ILE A 205 5.69 11.46 7.67
C ILE A 205 6.63 11.36 8.86
N PHE A 206 7.54 10.38 8.81
CA PHE A 206 8.50 10.12 9.89
C PHE A 206 9.91 9.95 9.33
N ASP A 207 10.91 10.14 10.18
CA ASP A 207 12.24 9.62 9.92
C ASP A 207 12.31 8.11 10.25
N GLN A 208 13.46 7.50 9.98
CA GLN A 208 13.67 6.06 10.23
C GLN A 208 13.73 5.66 11.71
N ASN A 209 13.69 6.63 12.63
CA ASN A 209 13.67 6.41 14.08
C ASN A 209 12.29 6.67 14.70
N GLY A 210 11.28 6.96 13.85
CA GLY A 210 9.91 7.23 14.29
C GLY A 210 9.69 8.68 14.74
N LYS A 211 10.62 9.60 14.48
CA LYS A 211 10.41 11.03 14.75
C LYS A 211 9.43 11.59 13.72
N PHE A 212 8.35 12.19 14.20
CA PHE A 212 7.36 12.87 13.35
C PHE A 212 7.99 14.07 12.63
N LEU A 213 7.78 14.15 11.32
CA LEU A 213 8.29 15.21 10.45
C LEU A 213 7.18 16.10 9.88
N GLY A 214 5.96 15.56 9.72
CA GLY A 214 4.84 16.28 9.14
C GLY A 214 3.67 15.37 8.80
N LYS A 215 2.62 15.95 8.25
CA LYS A 215 1.44 15.21 7.80
C LYS A 215 0.76 15.89 6.62
N TRP A 216 0.09 15.09 5.80
CA TRP A 216 -0.78 15.52 4.71
C TRP A 216 -2.22 15.18 5.05
N THR A 217 -3.10 16.17 4.95
CA THR A 217 -4.53 16.06 5.22
C THR A 217 -5.34 16.50 4.00
N ASN A 218 -6.64 16.27 4.00
CA ASN A 218 -7.53 16.61 2.86
C ASN A 218 -7.17 15.89 1.55
N ILE A 219 -6.60 14.70 1.68
CA ILE A 219 -6.16 13.87 0.55
C ILE A 219 -7.13 12.72 0.24
N GLY A 220 -8.12 12.47 1.09
CA GLY A 220 -8.97 11.28 1.11
C GLY A 220 -8.43 10.21 2.05
N ALA A 221 -9.00 9.02 1.99
CA ALA A 221 -8.61 7.89 2.84
C ALA A 221 -7.52 7.04 2.16
N PRO A 222 -6.26 7.08 2.63
CA PRO A 222 -5.16 6.33 2.02
C PRO A 222 -5.28 4.83 2.38
N TRP A 223 -5.68 4.01 1.41
CA TRP A 223 -5.73 2.56 1.57
C TRP A 223 -4.43 1.92 1.11
N GLY A 224 -3.95 2.22 -0.07
CA GLY A 224 -2.65 1.81 -0.58
C GLY A 224 -1.87 3.02 -1.07
N ILE A 225 -0.56 3.01 -0.85
CA ILE A 225 0.35 4.07 -1.30
C ILE A 225 1.60 3.44 -1.93
N ASP A 226 2.10 4.07 -3.00
CA ASP A 226 3.37 3.72 -3.60
C ASP A 226 4.14 4.97 -4.03
N TYR A 227 5.46 4.96 -3.85
CA TYR A 227 6.32 6.08 -4.22
C TYR A 227 7.00 5.83 -5.56
N TYR A 228 6.73 6.70 -6.52
CA TYR A 228 7.34 6.64 -7.83
C TYR A 228 8.49 7.66 -7.95
N ALA A 229 9.70 7.17 -7.82
CA ALA A 229 10.92 7.99 -7.73
C ALA A 229 11.18 8.88 -8.96
N PRO A 230 10.91 8.44 -10.23
CA PRO A 230 11.12 9.29 -11.41
C PRO A 230 10.28 10.58 -11.40
N GLU A 231 9.07 10.55 -10.84
CA GLU A 231 8.19 11.72 -10.75
C GLU A 231 8.26 12.42 -9.39
N ASP A 232 9.02 11.88 -8.43
CA ASP A 232 9.06 12.32 -7.03
C ASP A 232 7.62 12.53 -6.49
N SER A 233 6.79 11.49 -6.61
CA SER A 233 5.36 11.55 -6.30
C SER A 233 4.91 10.29 -5.57
N ILE A 234 3.85 10.41 -4.76
CA ILE A 234 3.14 9.27 -4.20
C ILE A 234 1.84 9.06 -4.97
N TYR A 235 1.66 7.84 -5.46
CA TYR A 235 0.38 7.36 -5.95
C TYR A 235 -0.38 6.68 -4.82
N MET A 236 -1.65 6.96 -4.70
CA MET A 236 -2.51 6.52 -3.61
C MET A 236 -3.84 6.01 -4.17
N VAL A 237 -4.37 4.93 -3.61
CA VAL A 237 -5.77 4.58 -3.77
C VAL A 237 -6.56 5.10 -2.58
N ASP A 238 -7.56 5.94 -2.88
CA ASP A 238 -8.56 6.43 -1.94
C ASP A 238 -9.75 5.48 -1.96
N GLY A 239 -9.66 4.44 -1.13
CA GLY A 239 -10.63 3.34 -1.13
C GLY A 239 -12.02 3.73 -0.66
N ARG A 240 -12.18 4.88 0.00
CA ARG A 240 -13.49 5.41 0.40
C ARG A 240 -14.22 6.09 -0.76
N ASN A 241 -13.47 6.75 -1.65
CA ASN A 241 -14.01 7.49 -2.77
C ASN A 241 -13.85 6.76 -4.11
N ASP A 242 -13.37 5.51 -4.10
CA ASP A 242 -13.19 4.66 -5.27
C ASP A 242 -12.40 5.35 -6.40
N ARG A 243 -11.25 5.92 -6.05
CA ARG A 243 -10.40 6.65 -6.99
C ARG A 243 -8.91 6.43 -6.73
N MET A 244 -8.10 6.68 -7.75
CA MET A 244 -6.66 6.84 -7.65
C MET A 244 -6.32 8.33 -7.54
N VAL A 245 -5.29 8.66 -6.75
CA VAL A 245 -4.82 10.02 -6.48
C VAL A 245 -3.31 10.07 -6.66
N ARG A 246 -2.79 11.13 -7.30
CA ARG A 246 -1.36 11.45 -7.30
C ARG A 246 -1.10 12.64 -6.39
N LEU A 247 -0.13 12.49 -5.49
CA LEU A 247 0.31 13.51 -4.53
C LEU A 247 1.74 13.93 -4.86
N ASN A 248 2.01 15.24 -4.87
CA ASN A 248 3.38 15.74 -4.85
C ASN A 248 3.97 15.62 -3.43
N MET A 249 5.26 15.94 -3.28
CA MET A 249 5.97 15.78 -2.00
C MET A 249 5.65 16.86 -0.96
N GLU A 250 4.78 17.81 -1.29
CA GLU A 250 4.13 18.79 -0.40
C GLU A 250 2.76 18.31 0.06
N GLY A 251 2.28 17.14 -0.42
CA GLY A 251 0.97 16.56 -0.07
C GLY A 251 -0.22 17.16 -0.82
N GLN A 252 0.05 17.87 -1.91
CA GLN A 252 -1.00 18.42 -2.76
C GLN A 252 -1.46 17.37 -3.79
N ILE A 253 -2.77 17.26 -3.98
CA ILE A 253 -3.33 16.43 -5.05
C ILE A 253 -3.02 17.10 -6.40
N THR A 254 -2.24 16.41 -7.23
CA THR A 254 -1.88 16.86 -8.58
C THR A 254 -2.72 16.22 -9.68
N GLY A 255 -3.54 15.24 -9.33
CA GLY A 255 -4.50 14.62 -10.23
C GLY A 255 -5.22 13.44 -9.61
N THR A 256 -6.37 13.11 -10.17
CA THR A 256 -7.19 11.96 -9.75
C THR A 256 -7.68 11.18 -10.97
N LEU A 257 -7.99 9.90 -10.79
CA LEU A 257 -8.57 9.05 -11.83
C LEU A 257 -9.54 8.04 -11.22
N GLY A 258 -10.63 7.80 -11.92
CA GLY A 258 -11.60 6.78 -11.58
C GLY A 258 -12.75 7.28 -10.70
N SER A 259 -13.71 6.41 -10.53
CA SER A 259 -14.92 6.61 -9.71
C SER A 259 -15.55 5.26 -9.41
N HIS A 260 -16.54 5.23 -8.53
CA HIS A 260 -17.25 3.99 -8.18
C HIS A 260 -17.79 3.24 -9.40
N GLY A 261 -17.55 1.94 -9.47
CA GLY A 261 -18.14 1.07 -10.47
C GLY A 261 -17.34 -0.18 -10.80
N ARG A 262 -17.86 -0.95 -11.77
CA ARG A 262 -17.31 -2.25 -12.20
C ARG A 262 -16.69 -2.22 -13.59
N ALA A 263 -17.02 -1.22 -14.41
CA ALA A 263 -16.46 -1.08 -15.76
C ALA A 263 -14.94 -0.84 -15.69
N PRO A 264 -14.18 -1.14 -16.74
CA PRO A 264 -12.78 -0.76 -16.86
C PRO A 264 -12.59 0.74 -16.57
N GLY A 265 -11.56 1.09 -15.81
CA GLY A 265 -11.27 2.47 -15.38
C GLY A 265 -12.09 2.95 -14.18
N LYS A 266 -13.09 2.20 -13.74
CA LYS A 266 -13.83 2.44 -12.49
C LYS A 266 -13.33 1.51 -11.39
N PHE A 267 -13.59 1.85 -10.12
CA PHE A 267 -13.12 1.09 -8.97
C PHE A 267 -14.28 0.69 -8.04
N PHE A 268 -14.08 -0.43 -7.35
CA PHE A 268 -14.90 -0.80 -6.22
C PHE A 268 -14.01 -1.41 -5.13
N TYR A 269 -13.74 -0.62 -4.09
CA TYR A 269 -12.78 -0.91 -3.04
C TYR A 269 -11.36 -1.12 -3.60
N PRO A 270 -10.76 -0.10 -4.27
CA PRO A 270 -9.34 -0.14 -4.61
C PRO A 270 -8.54 -0.19 -3.32
N HIS A 271 -7.66 -1.20 -3.19
CA HIS A 271 -7.06 -1.54 -1.91
C HIS A 271 -5.55 -1.40 -1.88
N SER A 272 -4.89 -1.77 -2.96
CA SER A 272 -3.44 -1.71 -3.10
C SER A 272 -3.06 -1.15 -4.46
N ILE A 273 -1.89 -0.51 -4.52
CA ILE A 273 -1.36 0.13 -5.72
C ILE A 273 0.14 -0.16 -5.84
N ALA A 274 0.62 -0.34 -7.07
CA ALA A 274 2.03 -0.44 -7.39
C ALA A 274 2.32 0.27 -8.72
N VAL A 275 3.53 0.83 -8.87
CA VAL A 275 3.98 1.52 -10.07
C VAL A 275 5.23 0.83 -10.62
N ASP A 276 5.23 0.47 -11.91
CA ASP A 276 6.40 -0.15 -12.55
C ASP A 276 7.46 0.87 -13.00
N SER A 277 8.59 0.38 -13.50
CA SER A 277 9.72 1.23 -13.92
C SER A 277 9.37 2.20 -15.05
N THR A 278 8.30 1.94 -15.82
CA THR A 278 7.81 2.79 -16.91
C THR A 278 6.75 3.80 -16.49
N GLY A 279 6.31 3.73 -15.22
CA GLY A 279 5.23 4.54 -14.70
C GLY A 279 3.84 3.97 -14.98
N ALA A 280 3.71 2.74 -15.44
CA ALA A 280 2.42 2.07 -15.49
C ALA A 280 1.97 1.70 -14.07
N ILE A 281 0.69 1.85 -13.81
CA ILE A 281 0.10 1.70 -12.47
C ILE A 281 -0.78 0.47 -12.43
N TYR A 282 -0.67 -0.29 -11.35
CA TYR A 282 -1.48 -1.48 -11.10
C TYR A 282 -2.29 -1.25 -9.83
N VAL A 283 -3.62 -1.46 -9.91
CA VAL A 283 -4.55 -1.29 -8.79
C VAL A 283 -5.28 -2.59 -8.52
N ALA A 284 -5.11 -3.11 -7.31
CA ALA A 284 -5.83 -4.29 -6.83
C ALA A 284 -7.14 -3.89 -6.15
N GLU A 285 -8.23 -4.60 -6.48
CA GLU A 285 -9.58 -4.30 -6.01
C GLU A 285 -10.18 -5.48 -5.24
N ILE A 286 -10.72 -5.20 -4.05
CA ILE A 286 -11.38 -6.21 -3.21
C ILE A 286 -12.72 -6.64 -3.81
N ARG A 287 -13.58 -5.69 -4.18
CA ARG A 287 -14.97 -5.98 -4.54
C ARG A 287 -15.18 -6.34 -6.01
N ASN A 288 -14.21 -6.02 -6.85
CA ASN A 288 -14.25 -6.40 -8.27
C ASN A 288 -13.42 -7.65 -8.57
N TRP A 289 -12.69 -8.20 -7.59
CA TRP A 289 -11.84 -9.39 -7.72
C TRP A 289 -10.93 -9.33 -8.94
N ARG A 290 -10.22 -8.21 -9.08
CA ARG A 290 -9.34 -7.97 -10.23
C ARG A 290 -8.15 -7.08 -9.88
N VAL A 291 -7.19 -7.06 -10.78
CA VAL A 291 -6.16 -6.02 -10.87
C VAL A 291 -6.33 -5.31 -12.21
N GLN A 292 -6.34 -3.98 -12.20
CA GLN A 292 -6.32 -3.17 -13.41
C GLN A 292 -4.95 -2.55 -13.61
N LYS A 293 -4.49 -2.51 -14.88
CA LYS A 293 -3.31 -1.77 -15.30
C LYS A 293 -3.72 -0.47 -15.98
N PHE A 294 -2.99 0.60 -15.67
CA PHE A 294 -3.16 1.92 -16.29
C PHE A 294 -1.84 2.38 -16.89
N VAL A 295 -1.89 2.95 -18.08
CA VAL A 295 -0.73 3.48 -18.82
C VAL A 295 -1.03 4.90 -19.30
N LYS A 296 0.03 5.73 -19.48
CA LYS A 296 -0.09 7.09 -20.05
C LYS A 296 -0.35 7.06 -21.54
#